data_ac738aeb9feaba9e387f767033e90648
#
_entry.id   ac738aeb9feaba9e387f767033e90648
#
_cell.length_a   1.000
_cell.length_b   1.000
_cell.length_c   1.000
_cell.angle_alpha   90.00
_cell.angle_beta   90.00
_cell.angle_gamma   90.00
#
_symmetry.space_group_name_H-M   'P 1'
#
loop_
_entity.id
_entity.type
_entity.pdbx_description
1 polymer ?
#
loop_
_entity_poly.entity_id
_entity_poly.type
_entity_poly.pdbx_seq_one_letter_code
_entity_poly.pdbx_strand_id
1 'polypeptide(L)'
;MKKRLDFWDIILRVMYTFIGIGVVIGIIIAMRVYVVDQFAIPTDSMRPTLIPGDYVIVNKLIAGARIYDRLDFKDGDPLECHRMKGLRKVEHNDIVIFNFPINRSKYRIEFKINYVYGKRCIGLPGDTVEIRNGYFKNNNYNGIFGVEEEQRRLSETPDSLIANTVIHAFPFDFRHYSWTIKEFGPLYVPRKGGLVTLDTINFRLYRLVIEYETGKKLRMNAQRQLTLGGEPIAEYIFQGNYYFFCGDQVLNSNDSRYLGFRS
;
A
#
# COMPACT_ATOMS: atom_id res chain seq x y z
N MET A 1 27.76 20.95 -56.79
CA MET A 1 28.78 19.92 -56.49
C MET A 1 28.37 19.18 -55.20
N LYS A 2 27.90 17.92 -55.25
CA LYS A 2 27.70 17.08 -54.09
C LYS A 2 29.07 16.64 -53.56
N LYS A 3 29.49 17.11 -52.36
CA LYS A 3 30.69 16.59 -51.69
C LYS A 3 30.51 15.07 -51.52
N ARG A 4 31.39 14.25 -52.10
CA ARG A 4 31.46 12.82 -51.76
C ARG A 4 31.82 12.75 -50.28
N LEU A 5 30.99 12.08 -49.47
CA LEU A 5 31.30 11.79 -48.08
C LEU A 5 32.51 10.86 -48.05
N ASP A 6 33.53 11.23 -47.31
CA ASP A 6 34.67 10.37 -47.05
C ASP A 6 34.26 9.18 -46.18
N PHE A 7 34.92 8.05 -46.34
CA PHE A 7 34.64 6.84 -45.56
C PHE A 7 34.64 7.09 -44.04
N TRP A 8 35.57 7.92 -43.61
CA TRP A 8 35.65 8.31 -42.17
C TRP A 8 34.48 9.18 -41.75
N ASP A 9 33.98 10.05 -42.59
CA ASP A 9 32.77 10.85 -42.29
C ASP A 9 31.54 9.97 -42.08
N ILE A 10 31.43 8.89 -42.88
CA ILE A 10 30.32 7.91 -42.71
C ILE A 10 30.44 7.17 -41.39
N ILE A 11 31.65 6.67 -41.05
CA ILE A 11 31.88 5.97 -39.78
C ILE A 11 31.58 6.88 -38.60
N LEU A 12 32.04 8.11 -38.59
CA LEU A 12 31.77 9.07 -37.51
C LEU A 12 30.27 9.37 -37.38
N ARG A 13 29.55 9.55 -38.46
CA ARG A 13 28.09 9.77 -38.43
C ARG A 13 27.36 8.57 -37.85
N VAL A 14 27.73 7.36 -38.29
CA VAL A 14 27.15 6.11 -37.71
C VAL A 14 27.44 6.00 -36.24
N MET A 15 28.67 6.25 -35.81
CA MET A 15 29.06 6.23 -34.39
C MET A 15 28.26 7.25 -33.58
N TYR A 16 28.15 8.50 -34.01
CA TYR A 16 27.36 9.52 -33.32
C TYR A 16 25.88 9.17 -33.27
N THR A 17 25.35 8.52 -34.32
CA THR A 17 23.96 8.05 -34.32
C THR A 17 23.75 7.00 -33.25
N PHE A 18 24.64 6.00 -33.11
CA PHE A 18 24.55 4.98 -32.08
C PHE A 18 24.72 5.56 -30.65
N ILE A 19 25.64 6.51 -30.47
CA ILE A 19 25.79 7.23 -29.21
C ILE A 19 24.51 8.00 -28.89
N GLY A 20 23.94 8.72 -29.86
CA GLY A 20 22.67 9.45 -29.68
C GLY A 20 21.50 8.53 -29.27
N ILE A 21 21.37 7.38 -29.95
CA ILE A 21 20.36 6.35 -29.58
C ILE A 21 20.61 5.86 -28.15
N GLY A 22 21.85 5.54 -27.78
CA GLY A 22 22.22 5.10 -26.44
C GLY A 22 21.87 6.13 -25.36
N VAL A 23 22.13 7.41 -25.62
CA VAL A 23 21.75 8.50 -24.71
C VAL A 23 20.24 8.60 -24.54
N VAL A 24 19.48 8.54 -25.64
CA VAL A 24 17.99 8.59 -25.58
C VAL A 24 17.43 7.40 -24.77
N ILE A 25 17.93 6.19 -25.03
CA ILE A 25 17.53 5.00 -24.25
C ILE A 25 17.87 5.18 -22.76
N GLY A 26 19.07 5.68 -22.46
CA GLY A 26 19.48 5.96 -21.07
C GLY A 26 18.55 6.97 -20.37
N ILE A 27 18.15 8.03 -21.07
CA ILE A 27 17.18 9.01 -20.54
C ILE A 27 15.82 8.35 -20.29
N ILE A 28 15.31 7.54 -21.21
CA ILE A 28 14.02 6.84 -21.03
C ILE A 28 14.06 5.92 -19.82
N ILE A 29 15.14 5.16 -19.66
CA ILE A 29 15.33 4.28 -18.50
C ILE A 29 15.38 5.12 -17.20
N ALA A 30 16.18 6.18 -17.18
CA ALA A 30 16.27 7.07 -16.02
C ALA A 30 14.92 7.69 -15.66
N MET A 31 14.17 8.17 -16.64
CA MET A 31 12.81 8.67 -16.44
C MET A 31 11.90 7.62 -15.81
N ARG A 32 11.93 6.38 -16.32
CA ARG A 32 11.10 5.29 -15.78
C ARG A 32 11.51 4.86 -14.37
N VAL A 33 12.79 4.86 -14.07
CA VAL A 33 13.27 4.50 -12.73
C VAL A 33 12.96 5.59 -11.71
N TYR A 34 13.26 6.86 -12.03
CA TYR A 34 13.29 7.94 -11.05
C TYR A 34 12.06 8.85 -11.04
N VAL A 35 11.38 9.00 -12.17
CA VAL A 35 10.37 10.07 -12.34
C VAL A 35 8.96 9.54 -12.50
N VAL A 36 8.73 8.67 -13.48
CA VAL A 36 7.39 8.20 -13.84
C VAL A 36 7.35 6.69 -14.04
N ASP A 37 6.18 6.13 -13.79
CA ASP A 37 5.88 4.76 -14.20
C ASP A 37 4.44 4.69 -14.71
N GLN A 38 4.14 3.66 -15.50
CA GLN A 38 2.82 3.49 -16.10
C GLN A 38 2.25 2.13 -15.70
N PHE A 39 0.99 2.14 -15.27
CA PHE A 39 0.26 0.93 -14.90
C PHE A 39 -1.11 0.90 -15.60
N ALA A 40 -1.48 -0.27 -16.10
CA ALA A 40 -2.85 -0.54 -16.51
C ALA A 40 -3.70 -0.90 -15.28
N ILE A 41 -4.93 -0.43 -15.24
CA ILE A 41 -5.89 -0.74 -14.17
C ILE A 41 -6.66 -2.01 -14.58
N PRO A 42 -6.45 -3.15 -13.88
CA PRO A 42 -7.09 -4.40 -14.29
C PRO A 42 -8.44 -4.66 -13.62
N THR A 43 -8.75 -3.95 -12.53
CA THR A 43 -9.93 -4.21 -11.68
C THR A 43 -10.75 -2.96 -11.45
N ASP A 44 -11.98 -3.14 -11.04
CA ASP A 44 -12.96 -2.08 -10.81
C ASP A 44 -12.99 -1.53 -9.37
N SER A 45 -12.07 -1.98 -8.51
CA SER A 45 -12.06 -1.60 -7.09
C SER A 45 -11.88 -0.10 -6.80
N MET A 46 -11.48 0.68 -7.80
CA MET A 46 -11.34 2.14 -7.74
C MET A 46 -12.39 2.88 -8.55
N ARG A 47 -13.42 2.21 -9.04
CA ARG A 47 -14.55 2.88 -9.67
C ARG A 47 -15.23 3.86 -8.71
N PRO A 48 -15.76 4.97 -9.20
CA PRO A 48 -15.73 5.46 -10.58
C PRO A 48 -14.43 6.19 -10.95
N THR A 49 -13.52 6.41 -10.00
CA THR A 49 -12.32 7.24 -10.21
C THR A 49 -11.34 6.65 -11.23
N LEU A 50 -11.12 5.33 -11.17
CA LEU A 50 -10.32 4.58 -12.14
C LEU A 50 -11.14 3.37 -12.59
N ILE A 51 -11.20 3.14 -13.89
CA ILE A 51 -11.95 2.01 -14.47
C ILE A 51 -11.01 0.98 -15.12
N PRO A 52 -11.40 -0.30 -15.19
CA PRO A 52 -10.62 -1.31 -15.90
C PRO A 52 -10.34 -0.90 -17.35
N GLY A 53 -9.07 -1.01 -17.75
CA GLY A 53 -8.58 -0.57 -19.06
C GLY A 53 -7.91 0.80 -19.06
N ASP A 54 -8.09 1.60 -18.02
CA ASP A 54 -7.36 2.86 -17.87
C ASP A 54 -5.85 2.62 -17.72
N TYR A 55 -5.07 3.56 -18.26
CA TYR A 55 -3.63 3.65 -17.99
C TYR A 55 -3.35 4.86 -17.12
N VAL A 56 -2.72 4.62 -15.97
CA VAL A 56 -2.33 5.67 -15.04
C VAL A 56 -0.83 5.93 -15.08
N ILE A 57 -0.46 7.20 -15.02
CA ILE A 57 0.94 7.63 -14.87
C ILE A 57 1.19 7.94 -13.40
N VAL A 58 2.11 7.21 -12.80
CA VAL A 58 2.51 7.40 -11.39
C VAL A 58 3.70 8.33 -11.34
N ASN A 59 3.54 9.46 -10.64
CA ASN A 59 4.61 10.40 -10.38
C ASN A 59 5.44 9.91 -9.17
N LYS A 60 6.62 9.33 -9.46
CA LYS A 60 7.52 8.82 -8.42
C LYS A 60 8.22 9.92 -7.63
N LEU A 61 8.29 11.14 -8.15
CA LEU A 61 8.93 12.25 -7.46
C LEU A 61 8.18 12.66 -6.19
N ILE A 62 6.88 12.42 -6.12
CA ILE A 62 6.06 12.78 -4.95
C ILE A 62 6.57 12.07 -3.70
N ALA A 63 6.52 10.76 -3.67
CA ALA A 63 6.91 9.95 -2.51
C ALA A 63 8.39 9.51 -2.55
N GLY A 64 9.12 9.85 -3.61
CA GLY A 64 10.46 9.39 -3.90
C GLY A 64 10.50 8.04 -4.64
N ALA A 65 11.41 7.91 -5.59
CA ALA A 65 11.62 6.67 -6.31
C ALA A 65 12.13 5.57 -5.36
N ARG A 66 11.67 4.33 -5.56
CA ARG A 66 12.19 3.16 -4.87
C ARG A 66 13.33 2.57 -5.70
N ILE A 67 14.49 2.48 -5.12
CA ILE A 67 15.68 1.88 -5.72
C ILE A 67 15.89 0.51 -5.10
N TYR A 68 15.96 -0.50 -5.93
CA TYR A 68 16.20 -1.88 -5.50
C TYR A 68 17.70 -2.15 -5.46
N ASP A 69 18.19 -2.69 -4.36
CA ASP A 69 19.61 -3.00 -4.18
C ASP A 69 20.00 -4.27 -4.96
N ARG A 70 19.00 -5.10 -5.31
CA ARG A 70 19.15 -6.30 -6.14
C ARG A 70 18.02 -6.35 -7.17
N LEU A 71 18.29 -6.91 -8.35
CA LEU A 71 17.32 -7.11 -9.43
C LEU A 71 16.95 -8.59 -9.64
N ASP A 72 17.67 -9.51 -8.98
CA ASP A 72 17.56 -10.96 -9.14
C ASP A 72 16.70 -11.63 -8.05
N PHE A 73 15.85 -10.88 -7.35
CA PHE A 73 15.02 -11.42 -6.27
C PHE A 73 13.84 -12.25 -6.79
N LYS A 74 13.46 -13.25 -6.00
CA LYS A 74 12.29 -14.12 -6.23
C LYS A 74 11.12 -13.69 -5.35
N ASP A 75 9.90 -14.08 -5.74
CA ASP A 75 8.71 -13.87 -4.91
C ASP A 75 8.92 -14.51 -3.51
N GLY A 76 8.78 -13.68 -2.47
CA GLY A 76 8.97 -14.07 -1.08
C GLY A 76 10.34 -13.78 -0.48
N ASP A 77 11.33 -13.38 -1.29
CA ASP A 77 12.61 -12.90 -0.78
C ASP A 77 12.43 -11.58 0.00
N PRO A 78 13.28 -11.33 1.01
CA PRO A 78 13.34 -10.02 1.64
C PRO A 78 13.62 -8.94 0.61
N LEU A 79 12.82 -7.88 0.62
CA LEU A 79 13.04 -6.75 -0.29
C LEU A 79 14.13 -5.84 0.25
N GLU A 80 15.29 -5.87 -0.38
CA GLU A 80 16.37 -4.92 -0.15
C GLU A 80 16.19 -3.74 -1.09
N CYS A 81 15.71 -2.65 -0.56
CA CYS A 81 15.49 -1.41 -1.32
C CYS A 81 15.55 -0.20 -0.39
N HIS A 82 15.91 0.93 -0.94
CA HIS A 82 15.78 2.22 -0.28
C HIS A 82 14.90 3.16 -1.10
N ARG A 83 14.28 4.12 -0.42
CA ARG A 83 13.46 5.12 -1.07
C ARG A 83 14.19 6.45 -1.08
N MET A 84 14.28 7.07 -2.24
CA MET A 84 14.79 8.43 -2.38
C MET A 84 13.88 9.42 -1.66
N LYS A 85 14.42 10.57 -1.27
CA LYS A 85 13.61 11.66 -0.71
C LYS A 85 12.64 12.16 -1.78
N GLY A 86 11.36 12.16 -1.47
CA GLY A 86 10.31 12.72 -2.33
C GLY A 86 10.09 14.21 -2.11
N LEU A 87 9.29 14.82 -2.97
CA LEU A 87 8.90 16.23 -2.88
C LEU A 87 7.96 16.48 -1.69
N ARG A 88 7.07 15.53 -1.39
CA ARG A 88 6.18 15.55 -0.22
C ARG A 88 5.88 14.13 0.26
N LYS A 89 5.30 14.02 1.44
CA LYS A 89 4.75 12.76 1.93
C LYS A 89 3.40 12.47 1.26
N VAL A 90 2.94 11.22 1.39
CA VAL A 90 1.57 10.83 1.07
C VAL A 90 0.61 11.62 1.96
N GLU A 91 -0.48 12.10 1.38
CA GLU A 91 -1.52 12.87 2.05
C GLU A 91 -2.86 12.13 2.01
N HIS A 92 -3.81 12.60 2.83
CA HIS A 92 -5.18 12.08 2.79
C HIS A 92 -5.78 12.27 1.38
N ASN A 93 -6.54 11.29 0.94
CA ASN A 93 -7.13 11.22 -0.41
C ASN A 93 -6.16 10.97 -1.58
N ASP A 94 -4.83 10.91 -1.38
CA ASP A 94 -3.93 10.48 -2.44
C ASP A 94 -4.28 9.07 -2.93
N ILE A 95 -4.30 8.89 -4.25
CA ILE A 95 -4.33 7.55 -4.85
C ILE A 95 -2.89 7.08 -4.98
N VAL A 96 -2.56 6.00 -4.29
CA VAL A 96 -1.20 5.47 -4.21
C VAL A 96 -1.14 4.11 -4.88
N ILE A 97 -0.14 3.92 -5.73
CA ILE A 97 0.20 2.61 -6.30
C ILE A 97 1.28 1.98 -5.41
N PHE A 98 0.99 0.79 -4.88
CA PHE A 98 1.90 0.06 -4.00
C PHE A 98 1.88 -1.43 -4.26
N ASN A 99 2.95 -2.12 -3.88
CA ASN A 99 3.02 -3.56 -3.99
C ASN A 99 2.17 -4.21 -2.90
N PHE A 100 1.47 -5.27 -3.27
CA PHE A 100 0.62 -5.99 -2.33
C PHE A 100 1.47 -6.81 -1.36
N PRO A 101 1.40 -6.54 -0.05
CA PRO A 101 2.38 -7.06 0.91
C PRO A 101 1.91 -8.28 1.69
N ILE A 102 0.90 -9.03 1.23
CA ILE A 102 0.37 -10.18 1.99
C ILE A 102 0.36 -11.43 1.12
N ASN A 103 0.84 -12.54 1.68
CA ASN A 103 0.74 -13.82 1.01
C ASN A 103 -0.71 -14.35 0.94
N ARG A 104 -0.95 -15.39 0.16
CA ARG A 104 -2.28 -15.99 -0.04
C ARG A 104 -2.94 -16.45 1.27
N SER A 105 -2.14 -16.84 2.28
CA SER A 105 -2.65 -17.29 3.58
C SER A 105 -3.08 -16.18 4.51
N LYS A 106 -2.80 -14.91 4.19
CA LYS A 106 -3.07 -13.70 5.02
C LYS A 106 -2.38 -13.70 6.40
N TYR A 107 -1.43 -14.60 6.64
CA TYR A 107 -0.75 -14.74 7.94
C TYR A 107 0.64 -14.13 7.99
N ARG A 108 1.15 -13.64 6.85
CA ARG A 108 2.49 -13.05 6.76
C ARG A 108 2.51 -11.90 5.77
N ILE A 109 3.22 -10.84 6.12
CA ILE A 109 3.56 -9.76 5.19
C ILE A 109 4.74 -10.24 4.32
N GLU A 110 4.55 -10.26 3.01
CA GLU A 110 5.54 -10.63 2.01
C GLU A 110 5.54 -9.61 0.89
N PHE A 111 6.70 -9.33 0.32
CA PHE A 111 6.79 -8.46 -0.85
C PHE A 111 6.55 -9.27 -2.14
N LYS A 112 5.71 -8.71 -3.03
CA LYS A 112 5.48 -9.24 -4.37
C LYS A 112 5.61 -8.13 -5.39
N ILE A 113 6.69 -8.18 -6.19
CA ILE A 113 6.99 -7.11 -7.14
C ILE A 113 5.95 -6.96 -8.24
N ASN A 114 5.40 -8.09 -8.71
CA ASN A 114 4.47 -8.12 -9.84
C ASN A 114 3.01 -7.86 -9.45
N TYR A 115 2.72 -7.73 -8.14
CA TYR A 115 1.38 -7.44 -7.65
C TYR A 115 1.30 -6.03 -7.13
N VAL A 116 0.73 -5.15 -7.94
CA VAL A 116 0.52 -3.74 -7.59
C VAL A 116 -0.97 -3.45 -7.41
N TYR A 117 -1.26 -2.61 -6.42
CA TYR A 117 -2.60 -2.14 -6.10
C TYR A 117 -2.64 -0.62 -6.15
N GLY A 118 -3.70 -0.08 -6.76
CA GLY A 118 -4.04 1.32 -6.65
C GLY A 118 -5.14 1.47 -5.61
N LYS A 119 -4.93 2.26 -4.56
CA LYS A 119 -5.91 2.53 -3.52
C LYS A 119 -5.79 3.96 -3.01
N ARG A 120 -6.85 4.45 -2.39
CA ARG A 120 -6.91 5.77 -1.78
C ARG A 120 -6.45 5.74 -0.34
N CYS A 121 -5.66 6.73 0.04
CA CYS A 121 -5.17 6.90 1.40
C CYS A 121 -6.27 7.47 2.30
N ILE A 122 -6.74 6.68 3.26
CA ILE A 122 -7.75 7.05 4.26
C ILE A 122 -7.10 7.37 5.60
N GLY A 123 -5.98 6.72 5.93
CA GLY A 123 -5.26 6.93 7.17
C GLY A 123 -3.77 7.03 6.97
N LEU A 124 -3.19 8.10 7.51
CA LEU A 124 -1.76 8.36 7.57
C LEU A 124 -1.15 7.82 8.86
N PRO A 125 0.19 7.67 8.95
CA PRO A 125 0.84 7.24 10.18
C PRO A 125 0.52 8.18 11.35
N GLY A 126 -0.05 7.62 12.42
CA GLY A 126 -0.49 8.33 13.60
C GLY A 126 -1.97 8.68 13.64
N ASP A 127 -2.70 8.44 12.57
CA ASP A 127 -4.15 8.64 12.55
C ASP A 127 -4.90 7.54 13.31
N THR A 128 -6.16 7.85 13.61
CA THR A 128 -7.17 6.87 14.01
C THR A 128 -8.27 6.86 12.96
N VAL A 129 -8.48 5.70 12.35
CA VAL A 129 -9.46 5.49 11.27
C VAL A 129 -10.69 4.79 11.81
N GLU A 130 -11.86 5.25 11.40
CA GLU A 130 -13.15 4.63 11.66
C GLU A 130 -14.00 4.60 10.39
N ILE A 131 -14.98 3.68 10.38
CA ILE A 131 -16.10 3.74 9.44
C ILE A 131 -17.36 3.74 10.28
N ARG A 132 -18.24 4.72 10.06
CA ARG A 132 -19.50 4.87 10.74
C ARG A 132 -20.63 4.94 9.71
N ASN A 133 -21.54 3.99 9.80
CA ASN A 133 -22.64 3.84 8.82
C ASN A 133 -22.13 3.86 7.37
N GLY A 134 -21.03 3.20 7.08
CA GLY A 134 -20.45 3.15 5.72
C GLY A 134 -19.56 4.34 5.33
N TYR A 135 -19.51 5.40 6.14
CA TYR A 135 -18.70 6.60 5.86
C TYR A 135 -17.36 6.55 6.55
N PHE A 136 -16.30 6.85 5.81
CA PHE A 136 -14.94 6.95 6.36
C PHE A 136 -14.79 8.17 7.28
N LYS A 137 -14.20 7.97 8.44
CA LYS A 137 -13.86 8.99 9.43
C LYS A 137 -12.39 8.87 9.84
N ASN A 138 -11.80 10.02 10.15
CA ASN A 138 -10.40 10.09 10.60
C ASN A 138 -10.28 11.23 11.61
N ASN A 139 -9.50 11.03 12.68
CA ASN A 139 -9.35 12.02 13.74
C ASN A 139 -8.57 13.28 13.32
N ASN A 140 -7.77 13.19 12.25
CA ASN A 140 -6.92 14.28 11.76
C ASN A 140 -7.37 14.84 10.40
N TYR A 141 -8.52 14.40 9.89
CA TYR A 141 -9.05 14.86 8.61
C TYR A 141 -10.57 14.95 8.63
N ASN A 142 -11.09 16.15 8.38
CA ASN A 142 -12.54 16.43 8.41
C ASN A 142 -13.18 16.48 7.01
N GLY A 143 -12.40 16.26 5.94
CA GLY A 143 -12.92 16.26 4.58
C GLY A 143 -13.58 14.94 4.22
N ILE A 144 -14.19 14.89 3.04
CA ILE A 144 -14.76 13.68 2.46
C ILE A 144 -13.63 12.83 1.88
N PHE A 145 -13.61 11.56 2.23
CA PHE A 145 -12.70 10.59 1.63
C PHE A 145 -13.32 9.98 0.38
N GLY A 146 -12.54 9.97 -0.71
CA GLY A 146 -12.91 9.27 -1.93
C GLY A 146 -14.23 9.75 -2.53
N VAL A 147 -15.06 8.80 -2.93
CA VAL A 147 -16.34 9.04 -3.60
C VAL A 147 -17.47 8.89 -2.59
N GLU A 148 -18.07 10.00 -2.19
CA GLU A 148 -19.13 10.05 -1.18
C GLU A 148 -20.36 9.22 -1.61
N GLU A 149 -20.68 9.24 -2.89
CA GLU A 149 -21.80 8.49 -3.46
C GLU A 149 -21.66 6.97 -3.24
N GLU A 150 -20.43 6.42 -3.36
CA GLU A 150 -20.19 5.01 -3.11
C GLU A 150 -20.31 4.66 -1.62
N GLN A 151 -19.93 5.58 -0.73
CA GLN A 151 -20.12 5.44 0.71
C GLN A 151 -21.60 5.51 1.08
N ARG A 152 -22.34 6.44 0.48
CA ARG A 152 -23.80 6.55 0.64
C ARG A 152 -24.49 5.26 0.18
N ARG A 153 -24.11 4.73 -0.98
CA ARG A 153 -24.60 3.48 -1.50
C ARG A 153 -24.36 2.31 -0.54
N LEU A 154 -23.15 2.22 0.05
CA LEU A 154 -22.88 1.23 1.10
C LEU A 154 -23.78 1.42 2.31
N SER A 155 -23.93 2.66 2.80
CA SER A 155 -24.79 3.00 3.94
C SER A 155 -26.23 2.53 3.72
N GLU A 156 -26.79 2.81 2.56
CA GLU A 156 -28.19 2.50 2.20
C GLU A 156 -28.43 1.01 1.86
N THR A 157 -27.37 0.25 1.52
CA THR A 157 -27.52 -1.18 1.18
C THR A 157 -27.83 -1.98 2.46
N PRO A 158 -28.94 -2.72 2.57
CA PRO A 158 -29.21 -3.57 3.71
C PRO A 158 -28.13 -4.64 3.91
N ASP A 159 -27.75 -4.92 5.16
CA ASP A 159 -26.71 -5.91 5.46
C ASP A 159 -27.03 -7.31 4.94
N SER A 160 -28.31 -7.65 4.87
CA SER A 160 -28.79 -8.92 4.31
C SER A 160 -28.49 -9.09 2.80
N LEU A 161 -28.24 -7.98 2.09
CA LEU A 161 -27.86 -7.99 0.68
C LEU A 161 -26.36 -7.97 0.46
N ILE A 162 -25.58 -7.80 1.53
CA ILE A 162 -24.12 -7.85 1.47
C ILE A 162 -23.68 -9.27 1.82
N ALA A 163 -22.93 -9.92 0.94
CA ALA A 163 -22.44 -11.26 1.19
C ALA A 163 -21.64 -11.34 2.50
N ASN A 164 -21.82 -12.40 3.30
CA ASN A 164 -21.11 -12.61 4.56
C ASN A 164 -19.59 -12.53 4.43
N THR A 165 -19.03 -12.94 3.30
CA THR A 165 -17.59 -12.84 3.00
C THR A 165 -17.10 -11.42 2.77
N VAL A 166 -18.01 -10.49 2.51
CA VAL A 166 -17.73 -9.08 2.22
C VAL A 166 -18.01 -8.19 3.43
N ILE A 167 -19.10 -8.44 4.18
CA ILE A 167 -19.53 -7.56 5.26
C ILE A 167 -18.55 -7.50 6.42
N HIS A 168 -17.88 -8.62 6.74
CA HIS A 168 -16.97 -8.72 7.87
C HIS A 168 -15.59 -8.16 7.56
N ALA A 169 -15.03 -7.44 8.52
CA ALA A 169 -13.77 -6.72 8.39
C ALA A 169 -12.68 -7.28 9.31
N PHE A 170 -11.44 -6.87 9.05
CA PHE A 170 -10.29 -7.10 9.90
C PHE A 170 -10.59 -6.66 11.36
N PRO A 171 -10.15 -7.38 12.40
CA PRO A 171 -9.22 -8.54 12.37
C PRO A 171 -9.91 -9.90 12.25
N PHE A 172 -11.21 -9.96 11.93
CA PHE A 172 -12.03 -11.19 11.85
C PHE A 172 -12.14 -11.93 13.18
N ASP A 173 -12.01 -11.23 14.27
CA ASP A 173 -12.19 -11.75 15.63
C ASP A 173 -13.56 -11.33 16.18
N PHE A 174 -14.59 -12.05 15.79
CA PHE A 174 -15.99 -11.75 16.13
C PHE A 174 -16.33 -11.79 17.63
N ARG A 175 -15.42 -12.30 18.46
CA ARG A 175 -15.61 -12.29 19.90
C ARG A 175 -15.25 -10.95 20.54
N HIS A 176 -14.34 -10.21 19.92
CA HIS A 176 -13.79 -8.97 20.49
C HIS A 176 -14.07 -7.76 19.60
N TYR A 177 -14.22 -7.98 18.29
CA TYR A 177 -14.44 -6.94 17.30
C TYR A 177 -15.60 -7.31 16.39
N SER A 178 -16.73 -6.65 16.54
CA SER A 178 -17.88 -6.78 15.64
C SER A 178 -17.72 -5.87 14.41
N TRP A 179 -16.49 -5.72 13.91
CA TRP A 179 -16.20 -4.79 12.82
C TRP A 179 -16.68 -5.31 11.49
N THR A 180 -17.36 -4.42 10.78
CA THR A 180 -17.89 -4.63 9.43
C THR A 180 -17.35 -3.54 8.51
N ILE A 181 -17.63 -3.64 7.22
CA ILE A 181 -17.29 -2.56 6.27
C ILE A 181 -18.12 -1.29 6.49
N LYS A 182 -19.23 -1.37 7.26
CA LYS A 182 -20.08 -0.22 7.64
C LYS A 182 -19.72 0.35 9.01
N GLU A 183 -19.31 -0.51 9.95
CA GLU A 183 -18.96 -0.15 11.32
C GLU A 183 -17.59 -0.69 11.64
N PHE A 184 -16.56 0.15 11.54
CA PHE A 184 -15.16 -0.25 11.67
C PHE A 184 -14.40 0.68 12.61
N GLY A 185 -13.50 0.13 13.38
CA GLY A 185 -12.63 0.92 14.24
C GLY A 185 -13.27 1.28 15.60
N PRO A 186 -12.62 2.19 16.34
CA PRO A 186 -11.43 2.97 15.98
C PRO A 186 -10.16 2.10 15.85
N LEU A 187 -9.36 2.38 14.81
CA LEU A 187 -8.12 1.68 14.54
C LEU A 187 -6.97 2.70 14.40
N TYR A 188 -6.02 2.67 15.35
CA TYR A 188 -4.83 3.48 15.28
C TYR A 188 -3.89 2.98 14.17
N VAL A 189 -3.48 3.86 13.27
CA VAL A 189 -2.54 3.58 12.18
C VAL A 189 -1.11 3.78 12.67
N PRO A 190 -0.29 2.73 12.76
CA PRO A 190 1.02 2.83 13.36
C PRO A 190 1.94 3.84 12.67
N ARG A 191 2.68 4.62 13.47
CA ARG A 191 3.75 5.51 13.00
C ARG A 191 5.08 5.12 13.61
N LYS A 192 6.17 5.41 12.93
CA LYS A 192 7.52 5.24 13.47
C LYS A 192 7.67 6.00 14.80
N GLY A 193 8.15 5.31 15.83
CA GLY A 193 8.27 5.84 17.19
C GLY A 193 6.94 5.92 17.96
N GLY A 194 5.81 5.51 17.36
CA GLY A 194 4.53 5.43 18.07
C GLY A 194 4.52 4.23 19.00
N LEU A 195 4.08 4.44 20.24
CA LEU A 195 3.91 3.42 21.26
C LEU A 195 2.50 2.87 21.22
N VAL A 196 2.34 1.56 21.36
CA VAL A 196 1.08 0.89 21.65
C VAL A 196 1.24 -0.01 22.88
N THR A 197 0.33 0.12 23.83
CA THR A 197 0.19 -0.85 24.93
C THR A 197 -0.60 -2.03 24.41
N LEU A 198 -0.03 -3.24 24.53
CA LEU A 198 -0.62 -4.48 24.04
C LEU A 198 -1.39 -5.17 25.16
N ASP A 199 -2.59 -5.58 24.85
CA ASP A 199 -3.42 -6.42 25.71
C ASP A 199 -3.87 -7.70 24.97
N THR A 200 -4.60 -8.56 25.68
CA THR A 200 -5.08 -9.85 25.14
C THR A 200 -6.09 -9.72 24.02
N ILE A 201 -6.57 -8.51 23.74
CA ILE A 201 -7.55 -8.20 22.70
C ILE A 201 -6.87 -7.52 21.54
N ASN A 202 -6.23 -6.35 21.78
CA ASN A 202 -5.71 -5.49 20.72
C ASN A 202 -4.44 -6.03 20.03
N PHE A 203 -3.71 -6.97 20.64
CA PHE A 203 -2.51 -7.54 20.01
C PHE A 203 -2.82 -8.14 18.62
N ARG A 204 -4.06 -8.58 18.38
CA ARG A 204 -4.50 -9.13 17.08
C ARG A 204 -4.47 -8.09 15.97
N LEU A 205 -4.73 -6.82 16.31
CA LEU A 205 -4.69 -5.71 15.34
C LEU A 205 -3.26 -5.45 14.85
N TYR A 206 -2.26 -5.63 15.70
CA TYR A 206 -0.88 -5.24 15.42
C TYR A 206 0.06 -6.42 15.19
N ARG A 207 -0.42 -7.66 15.42
CA ARG A 207 0.42 -8.87 15.35
C ARG A 207 1.23 -8.97 14.06
N LEU A 208 0.59 -8.82 12.90
CA LEU A 208 1.28 -8.99 11.61
C LEU A 208 2.36 -7.93 11.40
N VAL A 209 2.11 -6.70 11.85
CA VAL A 209 3.08 -5.60 11.77
C VAL A 209 4.26 -5.86 12.69
N ILE A 210 4.01 -6.22 13.96
CA ILE A 210 5.06 -6.50 14.95
C ILE A 210 5.90 -7.71 14.51
N GLU A 211 5.27 -8.78 14.03
CA GLU A 211 5.98 -9.95 13.51
C GLU A 211 6.82 -9.60 12.26
N TYR A 212 6.32 -8.70 11.40
CA TYR A 212 7.06 -8.24 10.23
C TYR A 212 8.29 -7.41 10.61
N GLU A 213 8.14 -6.43 11.51
CA GLU A 213 9.24 -5.56 11.94
C GLU A 213 10.33 -6.30 12.73
N THR A 214 9.94 -7.33 13.50
CA THR A 214 10.87 -8.00 14.42
C THR A 214 11.38 -9.34 13.93
N GLY A 215 10.71 -9.94 12.94
CA GLY A 215 10.96 -11.33 12.52
C GLY A 215 10.55 -12.37 13.57
N LYS A 216 10.03 -11.94 14.73
CA LYS A 216 9.66 -12.81 15.86
C LYS A 216 8.15 -13.05 15.90
N LYS A 217 7.72 -14.15 16.50
CA LYS A 217 6.30 -14.48 16.65
C LYS A 217 5.71 -13.82 17.90
N LEU A 218 4.60 -13.10 17.72
CA LEU A 218 3.78 -12.55 18.82
C LEU A 218 2.68 -13.55 19.16
N ARG A 219 2.71 -14.08 20.38
CA ARG A 219 1.79 -15.12 20.85
C ARG A 219 1.26 -14.80 22.24
N MET A 220 0.12 -15.37 22.55
CA MET A 220 -0.41 -15.41 23.91
C MET A 220 -0.14 -16.80 24.48
N ASN A 221 0.51 -16.87 25.66
CA ASN A 221 0.78 -18.11 26.37
C ASN A 221 -0.47 -18.64 27.12
N ALA A 222 -0.34 -19.81 27.76
CA ALA A 222 -1.43 -20.44 28.52
C ALA A 222 -1.90 -19.58 29.71
N GLN A 223 -1.04 -18.73 30.25
CA GLN A 223 -1.32 -17.80 31.35
C GLN A 223 -1.91 -16.46 30.84
N ARG A 224 -2.28 -16.35 29.56
CA ARG A 224 -2.79 -15.15 28.89
C ARG A 224 -1.81 -13.98 28.87
N GLN A 225 -0.52 -14.24 29.00
CA GLN A 225 0.51 -13.22 28.83
C GLN A 225 0.96 -13.18 27.37
N LEU A 226 1.21 -11.98 26.85
CA LEU A 226 1.76 -11.80 25.52
C LEU A 226 3.26 -12.00 25.53
N THR A 227 3.76 -12.73 24.52
CA THR A 227 5.19 -12.99 24.33
C THR A 227 5.60 -12.72 22.90
N LEU A 228 6.76 -12.07 22.73
CA LEU A 228 7.39 -11.83 21.44
C LEU A 228 8.70 -12.64 21.35
N GLY A 229 8.71 -13.66 20.49
CA GLY A 229 9.85 -14.57 20.42
C GLY A 229 10.11 -15.38 21.69
N GLY A 230 9.11 -15.52 22.58
CA GLY A 230 9.21 -16.18 23.87
C GLY A 230 9.34 -15.24 25.07
N GLU A 231 9.77 -14.01 24.87
CA GLU A 231 9.92 -13.00 25.93
C GLU A 231 8.61 -12.25 26.19
N PRO A 232 8.26 -11.98 27.45
CA PRO A 232 7.06 -11.19 27.79
C PRO A 232 7.10 -9.79 27.17
N ILE A 233 5.96 -9.34 26.68
CA ILE A 233 5.80 -8.00 26.09
C ILE A 233 4.46 -7.39 26.52
N ALA A 234 4.48 -6.10 26.93
CA ALA A 234 3.29 -5.32 27.27
C ALA A 234 3.13 -4.09 26.36
N GLU A 235 4.22 -3.62 25.79
CA GLU A 235 4.24 -2.42 24.95
C GLU A 235 5.12 -2.65 23.72
N TYR A 236 4.79 -1.95 22.62
CA TYR A 236 5.59 -2.01 21.41
C TYR A 236 5.75 -0.63 20.80
N ILE A 237 6.98 -0.29 20.39
CA ILE A 237 7.29 0.94 19.65
C ILE A 237 7.52 0.57 18.20
N PHE A 238 6.66 1.09 17.31
CA PHE A 238 6.73 0.79 15.88
C PHE A 238 7.99 1.37 15.23
N GLN A 239 8.64 0.59 14.38
CA GLN A 239 9.86 0.97 13.66
C GLN A 239 9.56 1.61 12.30
N GLY A 240 8.38 1.36 11.74
CA GLY A 240 7.92 1.85 10.44
C GLY A 240 6.72 2.79 10.51
N ASN A 241 6.44 3.39 9.36
CA ASN A 241 5.21 4.14 9.12
C ASN A 241 4.25 3.25 8.34
N TYR A 242 2.99 3.22 8.78
CA TYR A 242 1.94 2.43 8.14
C TYR A 242 0.81 3.33 7.68
N TYR A 243 0.05 2.84 6.72
CA TYR A 243 -1.04 3.55 6.09
C TYR A 243 -2.28 2.67 6.04
N PHE A 244 -3.44 3.30 5.93
CA PHE A 244 -4.71 2.63 5.74
C PHE A 244 -5.29 3.05 4.38
N PHE A 245 -5.40 2.10 3.46
CA PHE A 245 -5.83 2.35 2.10
C PHE A 245 -7.15 1.66 1.78
N CYS A 246 -8.08 2.36 1.12
CA CYS A 246 -9.33 1.79 0.65
C CYS A 246 -9.55 2.02 -0.84
N GLY A 247 -10.37 1.16 -1.44
CA GLY A 247 -10.84 1.39 -2.80
C GLY A 247 -12.07 2.30 -2.81
N ASP A 248 -12.22 3.06 -3.89
CA ASP A 248 -13.36 3.96 -4.07
C ASP A 248 -14.69 3.19 -4.25
N GLN A 249 -14.65 2.01 -4.90
CA GLN A 249 -15.77 1.11 -4.96
C GLN A 249 -15.89 0.32 -3.65
N VAL A 250 -16.50 0.91 -2.65
CA VAL A 250 -16.48 0.42 -1.26
C VAL A 250 -17.08 -0.98 -1.06
N LEU A 251 -18.03 -1.39 -1.89
CA LEU A 251 -18.64 -2.73 -1.86
C LEU A 251 -17.79 -3.80 -2.56
N ASN A 252 -16.84 -3.41 -3.45
CA ASN A 252 -16.06 -4.34 -4.24
C ASN A 252 -14.55 -3.98 -4.24
N SER A 253 -13.96 -3.92 -3.06
CA SER A 253 -12.54 -3.64 -2.93
C SER A 253 -11.91 -4.50 -1.84
N ASN A 254 -10.87 -5.25 -2.21
CA ASN A 254 -10.01 -5.94 -1.25
C ASN A 254 -8.90 -4.99 -0.80
N ASP A 255 -9.04 -4.42 0.39
CA ASP A 255 -8.20 -3.33 0.87
C ASP A 255 -7.90 -3.43 2.39
N SER A 256 -7.49 -2.32 3.02
CA SER A 256 -7.09 -2.33 4.44
C SER A 256 -8.22 -2.70 5.40
N ARG A 257 -9.48 -2.58 5.00
CA ARG A 257 -10.63 -3.07 5.80
C ARG A 257 -10.58 -4.58 6.04
N TYR A 258 -9.93 -5.33 5.15
CA TYR A 258 -9.78 -6.79 5.23
C TYR A 258 -8.37 -7.23 5.57
N LEU A 259 -7.40 -6.43 5.25
CA LEU A 259 -5.99 -6.80 5.23
C LEU A 259 -5.17 -6.07 6.30
N GLY A 260 -5.74 -5.09 6.99
CA GLY A 260 -5.03 -4.24 7.95
C GLY A 260 -4.08 -3.24 7.27
N PHE A 261 -2.99 -2.90 7.96
CA PHE A 261 -2.06 -1.82 7.60
C PHE A 261 -1.14 -2.14 6.41
N ARG A 262 -0.54 -1.05 5.82
CA ARG A 262 0.46 -1.07 4.75
C ARG A 262 1.65 -0.17 5.10
N SER A 263 2.86 -0.59 4.73
CA SER A 263 4.10 0.17 4.89
C SER A 263 4.62 0.72 3.58
#